data_1fe9a2726a375ae095bf0579a2eb0d42
#
_entry.id   1fe9a2726a375ae095bf0579a2eb0d42
#
_cell.length_a   1.000
_cell.length_b   1.000
_cell.length_c   1.000
_cell.angle_alpha   90.00
_cell.angle_beta   90.00
_cell.angle_gamma   90.00
#
_symmetry.space_group_name_H-M   'P 1'
#
loop_
_entity.id
_entity.type
_entity.pdbx_description
1 polymer ?
#
loop_
_entity_poly.entity_id
_entity_poly.type
_entity_poly.pdbx_seq_one_letter_code
_entity_poly.pdbx_strand_id
1 'polypeptide(L)'
;MKSAIDRRQFGLGWLAAGALATRSPALAQSAPLKIRAGWVVVPASTAPLVLEKKELLTHYDRSYVAEATRFEGTPPVITALAAGELDIGPLAFSSFGLAIQNARLDDLRVICDEIQDGVAGHGSNEFMVRNDGPIQTVADLKGKVLATNAMGSAVDIAMRAMLRRSGLEANRDYTVVEAPFPAMRAMLAEKKADLISAVPPFSLDSDLRAMAHTLFTQRDAFGVTQLTMWTARENFIQKNRAALTDFLEDTVRAIRWYIDPKNHDEAVAIVARLNKAPPARMDWAFTSRDQYRDPNGTPNLGALQNNLKQQKEVGFLKDDLDVKKYSDLSMIEEAAKRLA
;
A
#
# COMPACT_ATOMS: atom_id res chain seq x y z
N MET A 1 45.32 23.40 80.33
CA MET A 1 45.60 24.85 80.48
C MET A 1 44.77 25.58 79.43
N LYS A 2 43.65 26.22 79.83
CA LYS A 2 43.40 27.63 79.87
C LYS A 2 43.66 28.31 78.50
N SER A 3 42.78 29.04 77.82
CA SER A 3 41.78 30.02 78.24
C SER A 3 41.04 30.44 76.94
N ALA A 4 39.79 30.54 76.82
CA ALA A 4 38.85 31.59 77.13
C ALA A 4 38.72 32.69 76.03
N ILE A 5 37.50 32.72 75.43
CA ILE A 5 36.62 33.87 75.31
C ILE A 5 37.15 35.10 74.50
N ASP A 6 36.44 35.50 73.41
CA ASP A 6 35.66 36.73 73.53
C ASP A 6 34.56 36.88 72.45
N ARG A 7 33.58 37.67 72.84
CA ARG A 7 32.28 37.91 72.18
C ARG A 7 32.29 39.29 71.51
N ARG A 8 31.38 39.45 70.54
CA ARG A 8 30.75 40.67 70.00
C ARG A 8 31.41 41.24 68.75
N GLN A 9 30.67 41.38 67.68
CA GLN A 9 29.66 42.42 67.45
C GLN A 9 28.99 42.24 66.07
N PHE A 10 27.71 42.34 66.01
CA PHE A 10 26.82 43.19 65.22
C PHE A 10 27.20 43.51 63.77
N GLY A 11 26.29 43.21 62.85
CA GLY A 11 26.06 44.12 61.76
C GLY A 11 25.35 43.57 60.53
N LEU A 12 24.08 43.92 60.43
CA LEU A 12 23.32 44.23 59.23
C LEU A 12 23.04 43.12 58.20
N GLY A 13 21.74 42.88 58.10
CA GLY A 13 21.07 42.03 57.11
C GLY A 13 21.17 42.51 55.70
N TRP A 14 21.20 41.53 54.81
CA TRP A 14 20.79 41.70 53.43
C TRP A 14 19.72 40.63 53.15
N LEU A 15 18.50 41.10 53.00
CA LEU A 15 17.39 40.33 52.44
C LEU A 15 17.70 40.11 50.93
N ALA A 16 18.28 38.99 50.58
CA ALA A 16 18.31 38.51 49.22
C ALA A 16 16.98 37.85 48.91
N ALA A 17 16.06 38.59 48.26
CA ALA A 17 14.88 38.04 47.66
C ALA A 17 15.27 37.05 46.58
N GLY A 18 15.28 35.78 46.89
CA GLY A 18 15.46 34.70 45.94
C GLY A 18 14.27 34.68 44.97
N ALA A 19 14.43 35.21 43.76
CA ALA A 19 13.52 34.98 42.66
C ALA A 19 13.52 33.49 42.37
N LEU A 20 12.51 32.76 42.84
CA LEU A 20 12.17 31.44 42.36
C LEU A 20 11.72 31.57 40.90
N ALA A 21 12.70 31.47 39.98
CA ALA A 21 12.43 31.24 38.57
C ALA A 21 11.75 29.87 38.48
N THR A 22 10.41 29.86 38.42
CA THR A 22 9.63 28.70 38.02
C THR A 22 10.06 28.36 36.61
N ARG A 23 11.05 27.46 36.44
CA ARG A 23 11.32 26.80 35.21
C ARG A 23 10.07 25.97 34.89
N SER A 24 9.21 26.50 34.03
CA SER A 24 8.20 25.67 33.36
C SER A 24 8.95 24.47 32.79
N PRO A 25 8.50 23.23 33.06
CA PRO A 25 9.08 22.10 32.39
C PRO A 25 8.89 22.33 30.89
N ALA A 26 9.96 22.54 30.16
CA ALA A 26 9.92 22.44 28.71
C ALA A 26 9.34 21.04 28.46
N LEU A 27 8.13 20.98 27.88
CA LEU A 27 7.55 19.74 27.39
C LEU A 27 8.63 19.13 26.49
N ALA A 28 9.29 18.09 26.99
CA ALA A 28 10.26 17.35 26.20
C ALA A 28 9.49 16.85 24.97
N GLN A 29 9.76 17.44 23.82
CA GLN A 29 9.15 17.01 22.57
C GLN A 29 9.55 15.56 22.39
N SER A 30 8.60 14.64 22.46
CA SER A 30 8.87 13.21 22.26
C SER A 30 9.51 13.04 20.88
N ALA A 31 10.49 12.13 20.78
CA ALA A 31 11.09 11.83 19.48
C ALA A 31 10.00 11.47 18.47
N PRO A 32 10.15 11.87 17.20
CA PRO A 32 9.19 11.53 16.14
C PRO A 32 8.94 10.03 16.08
N LEU A 33 7.68 9.63 15.87
CA LEU A 33 7.33 8.23 15.67
C LEU A 33 8.04 7.69 14.42
N LYS A 34 8.77 6.59 14.55
CA LYS A 34 9.28 5.87 13.39
C LYS A 34 8.20 4.97 12.81
N ILE A 35 7.82 5.17 11.54
CA ILE A 35 6.84 4.38 10.81
C ILE A 35 7.57 3.54 9.76
N ARG A 36 7.44 2.21 9.84
CA ARG A 36 7.95 1.26 8.84
C ARG A 36 6.82 0.88 7.91
N ALA A 37 6.88 1.36 6.66
CA ALA A 37 5.84 1.13 5.67
C ALA A 37 6.31 0.16 4.58
N GLY A 38 5.47 -0.81 4.20
CA GLY A 38 5.72 -1.69 3.06
C GLY A 38 5.33 -1.04 1.73
N TRP A 39 5.88 -1.56 0.62
CA TRP A 39 5.43 -1.23 -0.73
C TRP A 39 5.75 -2.36 -1.72
N VAL A 40 5.07 -2.40 -2.87
CA VAL A 40 5.23 -3.46 -3.89
C VAL A 40 5.72 -2.88 -5.21
N VAL A 41 4.95 -2.01 -5.85
CA VAL A 41 5.26 -1.45 -7.18
C VAL A 41 4.83 0.02 -7.26
N VAL A 42 5.65 0.84 -7.93
CA VAL A 42 5.35 2.27 -8.18
C VAL A 42 4.78 2.42 -9.60
N PRO A 43 3.72 3.22 -9.81
CA PRO A 43 3.10 4.17 -8.89
C PRO A 43 1.98 3.61 -8.00
N ALA A 44 1.62 2.34 -8.11
CA ALA A 44 0.50 1.76 -7.35
C ALA A 44 0.67 1.89 -5.83
N SER A 45 1.91 1.77 -5.33
CA SER A 45 2.20 1.91 -3.90
C SER A 45 2.53 3.36 -3.52
N THR A 46 1.89 3.84 -2.46
CA THR A 46 1.93 5.25 -2.04
C THR A 46 3.15 5.60 -1.18
N ALA A 47 3.65 4.67 -0.34
CA ALA A 47 4.72 4.98 0.62
C ALA A 47 6.00 5.57 -0.01
N PRO A 48 6.59 5.01 -1.11
CA PRO A 48 7.75 5.63 -1.72
C PRO A 48 7.44 6.99 -2.36
N LEU A 49 6.22 7.19 -2.88
CA LEU A 49 5.81 8.45 -3.48
C LEU A 49 5.75 9.59 -2.44
N VAL A 50 5.17 9.31 -1.27
CA VAL A 50 5.12 10.28 -0.16
C VAL A 50 6.54 10.71 0.22
N LEU A 51 7.47 9.76 0.37
CA LEU A 51 8.84 10.06 0.79
C LEU A 51 9.67 10.80 -0.28
N GLU A 52 9.28 10.77 -1.55
CA GLU A 52 9.91 11.54 -2.62
C GLU A 52 9.50 13.02 -2.64
N LYS A 53 8.38 13.36 -1.97
CA LYS A 53 7.84 14.73 -1.88
C LYS A 53 7.90 15.29 -0.47
N LYS A 54 9.05 15.14 0.20
CA LYS A 54 9.24 15.58 1.60
C LYS A 54 8.93 17.06 1.83
N GLU A 55 9.08 17.90 0.83
CA GLU A 55 8.77 19.33 0.90
C GLU A 55 7.26 19.61 1.06
N LEU A 56 6.39 18.63 0.77
CA LEU A 56 4.96 18.72 1.03
C LEU A 56 4.58 18.27 2.44
N LEU A 57 5.49 17.56 3.13
CA LEU A 57 5.20 16.89 4.41
C LEU A 57 5.38 17.88 5.56
N THR A 58 4.26 18.38 6.10
CA THR A 58 4.28 19.40 7.16
C THR A 58 4.58 18.83 8.55
N HIS A 59 4.41 17.51 8.71
CA HIS A 59 4.57 16.81 9.99
C HIS A 59 5.83 15.95 10.07
N TYR A 60 6.50 15.73 8.92
CA TYR A 60 7.74 14.95 8.84
C TYR A 60 8.86 15.57 9.71
N ASP A 61 9.66 14.72 10.36
CA ASP A 61 10.70 15.09 11.34
C ASP A 61 10.17 15.80 12.61
N ARG A 62 8.84 15.98 12.73
CA ARG A 62 8.19 16.59 13.91
C ARG A 62 7.38 15.57 14.70
N SER A 63 6.34 15.01 14.10
CA SER A 63 5.51 13.99 14.74
C SER A 63 5.87 12.57 14.29
N TYR A 64 6.41 12.41 13.08
CA TYR A 64 6.85 11.12 12.55
C TYR A 64 8.08 11.24 11.64
N VAL A 65 8.76 10.10 11.48
CA VAL A 65 9.68 9.78 10.38
C VAL A 65 9.22 8.46 9.76
N ALA A 66 9.46 8.25 8.47
CA ALA A 66 9.04 7.02 7.81
C ALA A 66 10.16 6.43 6.96
N GLU A 67 10.17 5.10 6.87
CA GLU A 67 11.00 4.34 5.94
C GLU A 67 10.12 3.36 5.16
N ALA A 68 10.49 3.09 3.90
CA ALA A 68 9.72 2.23 3.02
C ALA A 68 10.51 1.01 2.59
N THR A 69 9.96 -0.20 2.78
CA THR A 69 10.59 -1.49 2.41
C THR A 69 9.80 -2.14 1.28
N ARG A 70 10.53 -2.58 0.23
CA ARG A 70 9.94 -3.24 -0.93
C ARG A 70 9.67 -4.73 -0.68
N PHE A 71 8.52 -5.19 -1.19
CA PHE A 71 8.11 -6.60 -1.24
C PHE A 71 7.77 -7.00 -2.68
N GLU A 72 7.86 -8.28 -3.01
CA GLU A 72 7.52 -8.78 -4.36
C GLU A 72 6.01 -8.94 -4.59
N GLY A 73 5.21 -8.83 -3.53
CA GLY A 73 3.75 -8.89 -3.56
C GLY A 73 3.17 -8.68 -2.16
N THR A 74 1.84 -8.63 -2.06
CA THR A 74 1.16 -8.40 -0.79
C THR A 74 1.13 -9.62 0.16
N PRO A 75 1.19 -10.90 -0.29
CA PRO A 75 1.26 -12.01 0.65
C PRO A 75 2.47 -11.99 1.61
N PRO A 76 3.71 -11.71 1.18
CA PRO A 76 4.85 -11.59 2.10
C PRO A 76 4.70 -10.47 3.15
N VAL A 77 3.92 -9.43 2.85
CA VAL A 77 3.63 -8.35 3.80
C VAL A 77 2.87 -8.86 5.03
N ILE A 78 2.03 -9.89 4.88
CA ILE A 78 1.30 -10.52 6.00
C ILE A 78 2.29 -11.02 7.06
N THR A 79 3.35 -11.71 6.63
CA THR A 79 4.39 -12.23 7.53
C THR A 79 5.12 -11.09 8.24
N ALA A 80 5.48 -10.04 7.53
CA ALA A 80 6.17 -8.88 8.10
C ALA A 80 5.29 -8.11 9.12
N LEU A 81 3.98 -7.96 8.85
CA LEU A 81 3.02 -7.40 9.81
C LEU A 81 2.86 -8.29 11.04
N ALA A 82 2.77 -9.61 10.85
CA ALA A 82 2.65 -10.57 11.95
C ALA A 82 3.90 -10.57 12.86
N ALA A 83 5.08 -10.46 12.26
CA ALA A 83 6.36 -10.39 12.98
C ALA A 83 6.64 -9.02 13.62
N GLY A 84 5.81 -7.99 13.33
CA GLY A 84 6.06 -6.62 13.79
C GLY A 84 7.26 -5.95 13.11
N GLU A 85 7.63 -6.41 11.93
CA GLU A 85 8.68 -5.80 11.10
C GLU A 85 8.16 -4.58 10.33
N LEU A 86 6.85 -4.51 10.09
CA LEU A 86 6.12 -3.38 9.53
C LEU A 86 5.10 -2.83 10.52
N ASP A 87 4.88 -1.53 10.45
CA ASP A 87 3.83 -0.81 11.18
C ASP A 87 2.62 -0.56 10.27
N ILE A 88 2.88 -0.29 8.98
CA ILE A 88 1.88 -0.13 7.93
C ILE A 88 2.24 -1.09 6.77
N GLY A 89 1.29 -1.94 6.41
CA GLY A 89 1.46 -2.88 5.29
C GLY A 89 0.43 -2.64 4.20
N PRO A 90 0.86 -2.54 2.92
CA PRO A 90 -0.06 -2.60 1.80
C PRO A 90 -0.60 -4.02 1.65
N LEU A 91 -1.88 -4.22 1.77
CA LEU A 91 -2.53 -5.48 1.46
C LEU A 91 -3.51 -5.31 0.30
N ALA A 92 -3.48 -6.27 -0.62
CA ALA A 92 -4.55 -6.42 -1.57
C ALA A 92 -5.79 -6.99 -0.86
N PHE A 93 -6.99 -6.80 -1.42
CA PHE A 93 -8.21 -7.40 -0.86
C PHE A 93 -8.03 -8.89 -0.56
N SER A 94 -7.36 -9.60 -1.46
CA SER A 94 -7.13 -11.05 -1.35
C SER A 94 -6.22 -11.40 -0.18
N SER A 95 -5.10 -10.71 -0.05
CA SER A 95 -4.14 -10.91 1.04
C SER A 95 -4.72 -10.47 2.38
N PHE A 96 -5.56 -9.44 2.41
CA PHE A 96 -6.27 -8.99 3.60
C PHE A 96 -7.20 -10.07 4.17
N GLY A 97 -8.03 -10.68 3.32
CA GLY A 97 -8.88 -11.80 3.73
C GLY A 97 -8.07 -12.98 4.27
N LEU A 98 -6.97 -13.34 3.59
CA LEU A 98 -6.09 -14.42 4.03
C LEU A 98 -5.33 -14.08 5.33
N ALA A 99 -4.94 -12.82 5.53
CA ALA A 99 -4.28 -12.38 6.76
C ALA A 99 -5.19 -12.58 7.99
N ILE A 100 -6.47 -12.26 7.86
CA ILE A 100 -7.44 -12.44 8.95
C ILE A 100 -7.70 -13.92 9.19
N GLN A 101 -8.06 -14.69 8.16
CA GLN A 101 -8.49 -16.08 8.36
C GLN A 101 -7.33 -17.05 8.61
N ASN A 102 -6.22 -16.93 7.88
CA ASN A 102 -5.14 -17.90 7.93
C ASN A 102 -4.02 -17.50 8.89
N ALA A 103 -3.64 -16.23 8.90
CA ALA A 103 -2.60 -15.72 9.80
C ALA A 103 -3.16 -15.23 11.15
N ARG A 104 -4.48 -15.25 11.35
CA ARG A 104 -5.19 -14.83 12.56
C ARG A 104 -4.84 -13.43 13.02
N LEU A 105 -4.69 -12.52 12.06
CA LEU A 105 -4.44 -11.11 12.32
C LEU A 105 -5.78 -10.38 12.53
N ASP A 106 -6.55 -10.77 13.55
CA ASP A 106 -7.89 -10.25 13.84
C ASP A 106 -7.91 -8.78 14.24
N ASP A 107 -6.75 -8.24 14.62
CA ASP A 107 -6.54 -6.84 14.97
C ASP A 107 -6.04 -5.97 13.81
N LEU A 108 -6.01 -6.49 12.58
CA LEU A 108 -5.76 -5.66 11.40
C LEU A 108 -6.91 -4.67 11.17
N ARG A 109 -6.54 -3.44 10.80
CA ARG A 109 -7.50 -2.39 10.38
C ARG A 109 -7.06 -1.79 9.07
N VAL A 110 -7.99 -1.67 8.14
CA VAL A 110 -7.85 -0.85 6.94
C VAL A 110 -7.86 0.61 7.36
N ILE A 111 -6.86 1.39 6.95
CA ILE A 111 -6.69 2.78 7.39
C ILE A 111 -6.61 3.80 6.25
N CYS A 112 -6.27 3.39 5.02
CA CYS A 112 -6.11 4.29 3.88
C CYS A 112 -6.21 3.54 2.56
N ASP A 113 -6.79 4.16 1.52
CA ASP A 113 -6.73 3.70 0.12
C ASP A 113 -5.30 3.84 -0.43
N GLU A 114 -4.90 2.93 -1.30
CA GLU A 114 -3.75 3.14 -2.18
C GLU A 114 -4.23 3.25 -3.62
N ILE A 115 -4.92 2.21 -4.10
CA ILE A 115 -5.49 2.17 -5.46
C ILE A 115 -6.71 1.27 -5.54
N GLN A 116 -7.61 1.60 -6.46
CA GLN A 116 -8.77 0.81 -6.85
C GLN A 116 -8.65 0.39 -8.31
N ASP A 117 -8.98 -0.85 -8.61
CA ASP A 117 -8.99 -1.39 -9.97
C ASP A 117 -10.41 -1.48 -10.52
N GLY A 118 -10.56 -1.40 -11.84
CA GLY A 118 -11.85 -1.58 -12.48
C GLY A 118 -12.81 -0.38 -12.37
N VAL A 119 -12.39 0.74 -11.80
CA VAL A 119 -13.18 1.97 -11.77
C VAL A 119 -13.36 2.51 -13.20
N ALA A 120 -14.58 2.94 -13.52
CA ALA A 120 -14.89 3.45 -14.87
C ALA A 120 -13.98 4.63 -15.26
N GLY A 121 -13.43 4.58 -16.47
CA GLY A 121 -12.52 5.62 -16.98
C GLY A 121 -11.07 5.44 -16.54
N HIS A 122 -10.72 4.37 -15.81
CA HIS A 122 -9.37 4.06 -15.37
C HIS A 122 -8.88 2.70 -15.85
N GLY A 123 -7.54 2.49 -15.79
CA GLY A 123 -6.89 1.26 -16.12
C GLY A 123 -7.28 0.09 -15.19
N SER A 124 -7.01 -1.13 -15.66
CA SER A 124 -7.20 -2.36 -14.89
C SER A 124 -6.01 -3.30 -15.12
N ASN A 125 -5.70 -4.16 -14.16
CA ASN A 125 -4.70 -5.20 -14.33
C ASN A 125 -5.14 -6.15 -15.45
N GLU A 126 -4.17 -6.61 -16.23
CA GLU A 126 -4.40 -7.39 -17.44
C GLU A 126 -3.79 -8.79 -17.35
N PHE A 127 -4.43 -9.73 -18.03
CA PHE A 127 -3.93 -11.08 -18.21
C PHE A 127 -3.67 -11.28 -19.68
N MET A 128 -2.39 -11.43 -20.04
CA MET A 128 -1.94 -11.30 -21.42
C MET A 128 -1.39 -12.63 -21.96
N VAL A 129 -1.68 -12.88 -23.23
CA VAL A 129 -1.22 -14.03 -24.00
C VAL A 129 -0.54 -13.56 -25.28
N ARG A 130 0.27 -14.42 -25.91
CA ARG A 130 1.00 -14.04 -27.13
C ARG A 130 0.07 -13.89 -28.35
N ASN A 131 0.39 -12.91 -29.20
CA ASN A 131 -0.34 -12.65 -30.44
C ASN A 131 -0.23 -13.80 -31.44
N ASP A 132 0.92 -14.50 -31.46
CA ASP A 132 1.21 -15.61 -32.37
C ASP A 132 0.82 -16.98 -31.81
N GLY A 133 0.12 -17.01 -30.66
CA GLY A 133 -0.32 -18.24 -29.99
C GLY A 133 -1.74 -18.66 -30.35
N PRO A 134 -2.11 -19.88 -29.99
CA PRO A 134 -3.46 -20.42 -30.27
C PRO A 134 -4.51 -19.97 -29.24
N ILE A 135 -4.14 -19.26 -28.18
CA ILE A 135 -5.04 -18.91 -27.08
C ILE A 135 -5.83 -17.65 -27.44
N GLN A 136 -7.16 -17.81 -27.58
CA GLN A 136 -8.10 -16.75 -27.92
C GLN A 136 -9.18 -16.57 -26.86
N THR A 137 -9.41 -17.60 -26.04
CA THR A 137 -10.43 -17.64 -24.98
C THR A 137 -9.84 -18.18 -23.68
N VAL A 138 -10.50 -17.94 -22.55
CA VAL A 138 -10.10 -18.48 -21.26
C VAL A 138 -10.10 -20.02 -21.27
N ALA A 139 -10.99 -20.66 -22.05
CA ALA A 139 -11.05 -22.11 -22.14
C ALA A 139 -9.80 -22.73 -22.78
N ASP A 140 -9.09 -21.99 -23.66
CA ASP A 140 -7.87 -22.45 -24.31
C ASP A 140 -6.67 -22.54 -23.34
N LEU A 141 -6.86 -22.06 -22.11
CA LEU A 141 -5.85 -22.16 -21.04
C LEU A 141 -5.77 -23.56 -20.40
N LYS A 142 -6.58 -24.51 -20.85
CA LYS A 142 -6.50 -25.90 -20.39
C LYS A 142 -5.17 -26.52 -20.79
N GLY A 143 -4.45 -27.12 -19.82
CA GLY A 143 -3.12 -27.71 -20.02
C GLY A 143 -1.97 -26.69 -20.09
N LYS A 144 -2.22 -25.40 -19.78
CA LYS A 144 -1.25 -24.32 -19.94
C LYS A 144 -0.56 -23.96 -18.64
N VAL A 145 0.59 -23.26 -18.78
CA VAL A 145 1.36 -22.68 -17.68
C VAL A 145 1.04 -21.21 -17.56
N LEU A 146 0.58 -20.77 -16.38
CA LEU A 146 0.16 -19.40 -16.11
C LEU A 146 1.08 -18.79 -15.06
N ALA A 147 1.53 -17.55 -15.29
CA ALA A 147 2.44 -16.88 -14.38
C ALA A 147 1.76 -15.79 -13.56
N THR A 148 2.01 -15.80 -12.26
CA THR A 148 1.59 -14.78 -11.30
C THR A 148 2.80 -14.26 -10.51
N ASN A 149 2.67 -13.07 -9.88
CA ASN A 149 3.77 -12.51 -9.09
C ASN A 149 3.97 -13.21 -7.74
N ALA A 150 2.89 -13.63 -7.11
CA ALA A 150 2.90 -14.35 -5.84
C ALA A 150 1.56 -15.08 -5.65
N MET A 151 1.57 -16.29 -5.14
CA MET A 151 0.36 -17.04 -4.78
C MET A 151 -0.47 -16.27 -3.74
N GLY A 152 -1.78 -16.19 -3.95
CA GLY A 152 -2.69 -15.43 -3.08
C GLY A 152 -2.67 -13.91 -3.27
N SER A 153 -1.89 -13.39 -4.23
CA SER A 153 -1.98 -11.98 -4.63
C SER A 153 -3.32 -11.68 -5.34
N ALA A 154 -3.66 -10.40 -5.48
CA ALA A 154 -4.91 -10.01 -6.15
C ALA A 154 -4.99 -10.54 -7.58
N VAL A 155 -3.90 -10.46 -8.35
CA VAL A 155 -3.87 -10.98 -9.72
C VAL A 155 -3.93 -12.51 -9.77
N ASP A 156 -3.30 -13.22 -8.82
CA ASP A 156 -3.45 -14.68 -8.73
C ASP A 156 -4.91 -15.08 -8.48
N ILE A 157 -5.55 -14.46 -7.50
CA ILE A 157 -6.95 -14.73 -7.17
C ILE A 157 -7.88 -14.37 -8.32
N ALA A 158 -7.66 -13.21 -8.99
CA ALA A 158 -8.45 -12.79 -10.14
C ALA A 158 -8.31 -13.77 -11.33
N MET A 159 -7.08 -14.20 -11.62
CA MET A 159 -6.80 -15.20 -12.64
C MET A 159 -7.56 -16.50 -12.37
N ARG A 160 -7.40 -17.06 -11.17
CA ARG A 160 -8.07 -18.32 -10.78
C ARG A 160 -9.58 -18.20 -10.79
N ALA A 161 -10.13 -17.06 -10.34
CA ALA A 161 -11.57 -16.83 -10.37
C ALA A 161 -12.11 -16.84 -11.80
N MET A 162 -11.41 -16.18 -12.75
CA MET A 162 -11.81 -16.19 -14.15
C MET A 162 -11.76 -17.60 -14.75
N LEU A 163 -10.69 -18.35 -14.49
CA LEU A 163 -10.56 -19.73 -14.98
C LEU A 163 -11.64 -20.64 -14.40
N ARG A 164 -11.92 -20.52 -13.11
CA ARG A 164 -12.95 -21.32 -12.44
C ARG A 164 -14.34 -21.08 -13.01
N ARG A 165 -14.69 -19.81 -13.35
CA ARG A 165 -15.95 -19.51 -14.06
C ARG A 165 -16.02 -20.17 -15.44
N SER A 166 -14.89 -20.46 -16.05
CA SER A 166 -14.78 -21.19 -17.32
C SER A 166 -14.64 -22.72 -17.14
N GLY A 167 -14.82 -23.23 -15.91
CA GLY A 167 -14.76 -24.65 -15.59
C GLY A 167 -13.37 -25.24 -15.45
N LEU A 168 -12.34 -24.40 -15.37
CA LEU A 168 -10.93 -24.82 -15.23
C LEU A 168 -10.49 -24.72 -13.76
N GLU A 169 -9.87 -25.78 -13.24
CA GLU A 169 -9.38 -25.87 -11.87
C GLU A 169 -7.86 -25.97 -11.82
N ALA A 170 -7.24 -25.24 -10.88
CA ALA A 170 -5.80 -25.28 -10.68
C ALA A 170 -5.29 -26.69 -10.33
N ASN A 171 -4.09 -27.01 -10.79
CA ASN A 171 -3.42 -28.30 -10.63
C ASN A 171 -4.10 -29.51 -11.32
N ARG A 172 -5.33 -29.33 -11.83
CA ARG A 172 -6.01 -30.31 -12.65
C ARG A 172 -5.97 -29.93 -14.12
N ASP A 173 -6.33 -28.69 -14.42
CA ASP A 173 -6.53 -28.21 -15.79
C ASP A 173 -5.45 -27.23 -16.24
N TYR A 174 -4.69 -26.64 -15.32
CA TYR A 174 -3.57 -25.72 -15.60
C TYR A 174 -2.57 -25.68 -14.45
N THR A 175 -1.34 -25.22 -14.73
CA THR A 175 -0.29 -25.03 -13.75
C THR A 175 -0.03 -23.56 -13.51
N VAL A 176 0.17 -23.14 -12.26
CA VAL A 176 0.56 -21.77 -11.92
C VAL A 176 2.02 -21.75 -11.44
N VAL A 177 2.79 -20.79 -11.95
CA VAL A 177 4.18 -20.53 -11.55
C VAL A 177 4.32 -19.11 -11.04
N GLU A 178 5.25 -18.90 -10.11
CA GLU A 178 5.55 -17.57 -9.58
C GLU A 178 6.76 -16.96 -10.29
N ALA A 179 6.65 -15.68 -10.64
CA ALA A 179 7.74 -14.87 -11.15
C ALA A 179 7.51 -13.38 -10.84
N PRO A 180 8.53 -12.60 -10.50
CA PRO A 180 8.37 -11.17 -10.28
C PRO A 180 7.87 -10.46 -11.54
N PHE A 181 7.06 -9.41 -11.40
CA PHE A 181 6.48 -8.67 -12.53
C PHE A 181 7.47 -8.30 -13.63
N PRO A 182 8.72 -7.84 -13.34
CA PRO A 182 9.70 -7.51 -14.38
C PRO A 182 10.08 -8.71 -15.26
N ALA A 183 9.94 -9.94 -14.79
CA ALA A 183 10.29 -11.16 -15.52
C ALA A 183 9.15 -11.66 -16.42
N MET A 184 7.91 -11.19 -16.26
CA MET A 184 6.72 -11.71 -16.94
C MET A 184 6.84 -11.66 -18.46
N ARG A 185 7.32 -10.55 -19.03
CA ARG A 185 7.51 -10.44 -20.47
C ARG A 185 8.47 -11.50 -21.01
N ALA A 186 9.61 -11.71 -20.34
CA ALA A 186 10.58 -12.72 -20.76
C ALA A 186 9.99 -14.14 -20.66
N MET A 187 9.23 -14.45 -19.61
CA MET A 187 8.55 -15.75 -19.49
C MET A 187 7.59 -16.02 -20.65
N LEU A 188 6.83 -15.00 -21.04
CA LEU A 188 5.90 -15.11 -22.18
C LEU A 188 6.66 -15.26 -23.52
N ALA A 189 7.73 -14.45 -23.73
CA ALA A 189 8.56 -14.50 -24.93
C ALA A 189 9.28 -15.84 -25.09
N GLU A 190 9.81 -16.38 -24.01
CA GLU A 190 10.53 -17.66 -23.98
C GLU A 190 9.60 -18.90 -23.89
N LYS A 191 8.29 -18.68 -23.94
CA LYS A 191 7.26 -19.74 -23.85
C LYS A 191 7.34 -20.56 -22.56
N LYS A 192 7.86 -19.96 -21.49
CA LYS A 192 7.88 -20.52 -20.13
C LYS A 192 6.53 -20.35 -19.42
N ALA A 193 5.74 -19.38 -19.88
CA ALA A 193 4.35 -19.20 -19.51
C ALA A 193 3.52 -18.96 -20.78
N ASP A 194 2.29 -19.44 -20.78
CA ASP A 194 1.31 -19.24 -21.85
C ASP A 194 0.45 -18.00 -21.59
N LEU A 195 0.23 -17.66 -20.32
CA LEU A 195 -0.44 -16.44 -19.86
C LEU A 195 0.38 -15.83 -18.72
N ILE A 196 0.44 -14.51 -18.71
CA ILE A 196 1.08 -13.73 -17.65
C ILE A 196 0.08 -12.76 -17.01
N SER A 197 0.24 -12.51 -15.71
CA SER A 197 -0.38 -11.36 -15.06
C SER A 197 0.46 -10.10 -15.33
N ALA A 198 -0.16 -9.07 -15.89
CA ALA A 198 0.50 -7.81 -16.24
C ALA A 198 -0.18 -6.63 -15.54
N VAL A 199 0.60 -5.92 -14.73
CA VAL A 199 0.16 -4.73 -14.00
C VAL A 199 0.93 -3.52 -14.50
N PRO A 200 0.40 -2.28 -14.40
CA PRO A 200 1.20 -1.09 -14.66
C PRO A 200 2.43 -1.02 -13.72
N PRO A 201 3.62 -0.63 -14.21
CA PRO A 201 3.96 -0.18 -15.57
C PRO A 201 4.14 -1.29 -16.60
N PHE A 202 4.26 -2.54 -16.20
CA PHE A 202 4.65 -3.66 -17.07
C PHE A 202 3.62 -3.98 -18.16
N SER A 203 2.32 -3.85 -17.86
CA SER A 203 1.23 -4.03 -18.83
C SER A 203 1.25 -2.96 -19.94
N LEU A 204 1.86 -1.82 -19.69
CA LEU A 204 1.96 -0.70 -20.64
C LEU A 204 3.30 -0.66 -21.39
N ASP A 205 4.17 -1.66 -21.17
CA ASP A 205 5.44 -1.78 -21.87
C ASP A 205 5.21 -2.01 -23.36
N SER A 206 5.83 -1.18 -24.22
CA SER A 206 5.66 -1.23 -25.68
C SER A 206 6.10 -2.56 -26.28
N ASP A 207 7.16 -3.17 -25.75
CA ASP A 207 7.67 -4.43 -26.27
C ASP A 207 6.72 -5.59 -25.92
N LEU A 208 6.11 -5.55 -24.71
CA LEU A 208 5.07 -6.51 -24.35
C LEU A 208 3.83 -6.34 -25.23
N ARG A 209 3.38 -5.11 -25.46
CA ARG A 209 2.22 -4.79 -26.31
C ARG A 209 2.43 -5.20 -27.78
N ALA A 210 3.66 -5.15 -28.28
CA ALA A 210 3.97 -5.59 -29.64
C ALA A 210 3.80 -7.11 -29.83
N MET A 211 4.01 -7.92 -28.78
CA MET A 211 4.02 -9.38 -28.86
C MET A 211 2.82 -10.08 -28.20
N ALA A 212 2.02 -9.35 -27.43
CA ALA A 212 0.95 -9.91 -26.63
C ALA A 212 -0.32 -9.04 -26.66
N HIS A 213 -1.47 -9.68 -26.42
CA HIS A 213 -2.75 -9.01 -26.24
C HIS A 213 -3.38 -9.42 -24.91
N THR A 214 -4.30 -8.59 -24.44
CA THR A 214 -5.08 -8.85 -23.23
C THR A 214 -6.16 -9.87 -23.52
N LEU A 215 -6.11 -11.00 -22.83
CA LEU A 215 -7.15 -12.02 -22.92
C LEU A 215 -8.37 -11.66 -22.05
N PHE A 216 -8.11 -11.13 -20.85
CA PHE A 216 -9.11 -10.59 -19.91
C PHE A 216 -8.43 -9.65 -18.91
N THR A 217 -9.25 -8.89 -18.17
CA THR A 217 -8.78 -7.96 -17.14
C THR A 217 -9.25 -8.40 -15.75
N GLN A 218 -8.68 -7.78 -14.71
CA GLN A 218 -9.16 -7.97 -13.34
C GLN A 218 -10.60 -7.46 -13.18
N ARG A 219 -10.97 -6.40 -13.91
CA ARG A 219 -12.37 -5.92 -13.98
C ARG A 219 -13.32 -6.99 -14.49
N ASP A 220 -12.93 -7.77 -15.51
CA ASP A 220 -13.75 -8.86 -16.02
C ASP A 220 -13.94 -9.98 -14.98
N ALA A 221 -12.92 -10.18 -14.14
CA ALA A 221 -12.96 -11.18 -13.08
C ALA A 221 -13.77 -10.74 -11.86
N PHE A 222 -13.64 -9.50 -11.40
CA PHE A 222 -14.17 -9.06 -10.11
C PHE A 222 -15.02 -7.78 -10.13
N GLY A 223 -15.11 -7.08 -11.27
CA GLY A 223 -15.68 -5.73 -11.32
C GLY A 223 -14.75 -4.72 -10.63
N VAL A 224 -15.33 -3.73 -9.95
CA VAL A 224 -14.54 -2.78 -9.15
C VAL A 224 -13.94 -3.49 -7.95
N THR A 225 -12.63 -3.31 -7.77
CA THR A 225 -11.90 -3.86 -6.62
C THR A 225 -11.23 -2.75 -5.80
N GLN A 226 -11.34 -2.85 -4.47
CA GLN A 226 -10.38 -2.17 -3.58
C GLN A 226 -9.07 -2.93 -3.70
N LEU A 227 -8.22 -2.55 -4.66
CA LEU A 227 -7.10 -3.39 -5.06
C LEU A 227 -6.06 -3.50 -3.97
N THR A 228 -5.48 -2.37 -3.56
CA THR A 228 -4.56 -2.30 -2.41
C THR A 228 -4.98 -1.18 -1.48
N MET A 229 -4.73 -1.40 -0.21
CA MET A 229 -5.01 -0.45 0.88
C MET A 229 -3.97 -0.61 1.98
N TRP A 230 -3.70 0.44 2.70
CA TRP A 230 -2.86 0.36 3.89
C TRP A 230 -3.62 -0.24 5.05
N THR A 231 -2.94 -1.15 5.72
CA THR A 231 -3.41 -1.79 6.95
C THR A 231 -2.38 -1.60 8.06
N ALA A 232 -2.86 -1.50 9.28
CA ALA A 232 -2.04 -1.47 10.48
C ALA A 232 -2.67 -2.31 11.58
N ARG A 233 -1.87 -2.75 12.56
CA ARG A 233 -2.37 -3.48 13.75
C ARG A 233 -3.04 -2.49 14.70
N GLU A 234 -4.16 -2.86 15.29
CA GLU A 234 -4.95 -2.01 16.18
C GLU A 234 -4.12 -1.46 17.36
N ASN A 235 -3.26 -2.29 17.95
CA ASN A 235 -2.37 -1.88 19.03
C ASN A 235 -1.40 -0.75 18.58
N PHE A 236 -0.89 -0.79 17.37
CA PHE A 236 -0.06 0.29 16.82
C PHE A 236 -0.87 1.56 16.63
N ILE A 237 -2.08 1.45 16.07
CA ILE A 237 -3.00 2.58 15.87
C ILE A 237 -3.33 3.26 17.21
N GLN A 238 -3.75 2.49 18.22
CA GLN A 238 -4.15 3.02 19.51
C GLN A 238 -3.02 3.78 20.21
N LYS A 239 -1.79 3.25 20.15
CA LYS A 239 -0.62 3.88 20.78
C LYS A 239 -0.13 5.13 20.07
N ASN A 240 -0.36 5.25 18.78
CA ASN A 240 0.31 6.24 17.93
C ASN A 240 -0.67 7.09 17.11
N ARG A 241 -1.95 7.13 17.51
CA ARG A 241 -3.05 7.71 16.72
C ARG A 241 -2.76 9.12 16.18
N ALA A 242 -2.26 10.02 17.03
CA ALA A 242 -1.98 11.40 16.65
C ALA A 242 -0.91 11.48 15.53
N ALA A 243 0.24 10.83 15.72
CA ALA A 243 1.32 10.83 14.74
C ALA A 243 0.92 10.08 13.45
N LEU A 244 0.09 9.04 13.56
CA LEU A 244 -0.44 8.32 12.41
C LEU A 244 -1.45 9.17 11.63
N THR A 245 -2.29 9.98 12.30
CA THR A 245 -3.18 10.95 11.64
C THR A 245 -2.37 12.01 10.89
N ASP A 246 -1.29 12.53 11.48
CA ASP A 246 -0.38 13.48 10.84
C ASP A 246 0.31 12.87 9.60
N PHE A 247 0.74 11.61 9.69
CA PHE A 247 1.28 10.87 8.55
C PHE A 247 0.26 10.70 7.43
N LEU A 248 -1.00 10.38 7.78
CA LEU A 248 -2.09 10.25 6.80
C LEU A 248 -2.48 11.60 6.18
N GLU A 249 -2.41 12.71 6.94
CA GLU A 249 -2.60 14.07 6.39
C GLU A 249 -1.56 14.38 5.31
N ASP A 250 -0.28 14.16 5.62
CA ASP A 250 0.79 14.35 4.65
C ASP A 250 0.66 13.40 3.46
N THR A 251 0.16 12.18 3.68
CA THR A 251 -0.15 11.22 2.60
C THR A 251 -1.26 11.75 1.68
N VAL A 252 -2.36 12.26 2.22
CA VAL A 252 -3.46 12.85 1.42
C VAL A 252 -2.95 14.06 0.63
N ARG A 253 -2.13 14.91 1.25
CA ARG A 253 -1.51 16.06 0.57
C ARG A 253 -0.65 15.62 -0.61
N ALA A 254 0.16 14.58 -0.43
CA ALA A 254 0.98 14.01 -1.49
C ALA A 254 0.12 13.37 -2.60
N ILE A 255 -0.90 12.58 -2.25
CA ILE A 255 -1.82 11.98 -3.23
C ILE A 255 -2.47 13.07 -4.09
N ARG A 256 -3.06 14.10 -3.47
CA ARG A 256 -3.69 15.23 -4.19
C ARG A 256 -2.71 15.93 -5.12
N TRP A 257 -1.45 16.07 -4.71
CA TRP A 257 -0.40 16.64 -5.54
C TRP A 257 -0.08 15.76 -6.75
N TYR A 258 0.07 14.43 -6.57
CA TYR A 258 0.39 13.50 -7.66
C TYR A 258 -0.71 13.39 -8.70
N ILE A 259 -1.97 13.46 -8.30
CA ILE A 259 -3.11 13.34 -9.23
C ILE A 259 -3.52 14.69 -9.86
N ASP A 260 -2.96 15.82 -9.44
CA ASP A 260 -3.21 17.12 -10.08
C ASP A 260 -2.49 17.17 -11.43
N PRO A 261 -3.23 17.35 -12.55
CA PRO A 261 -2.63 17.42 -13.88
C PRO A 261 -1.54 18.50 -14.03
N LYS A 262 -1.55 19.55 -13.20
CA LYS A 262 -0.53 20.60 -13.23
C LYS A 262 0.85 20.09 -12.82
N ASN A 263 0.92 19.01 -12.05
CA ASN A 263 2.16 18.43 -11.54
C ASN A 263 2.60 17.19 -12.35
N HIS A 264 1.89 16.88 -13.45
CA HIS A 264 2.07 15.63 -14.19
C HIS A 264 3.52 15.36 -14.60
N ASP A 265 4.21 16.33 -15.20
CA ASP A 265 5.60 16.15 -15.68
C ASP A 265 6.55 15.80 -14.53
N GLU A 266 6.42 16.46 -13.39
CA GLU A 266 7.23 16.20 -12.20
C GLU A 266 6.87 14.85 -11.58
N ALA A 267 5.58 14.52 -11.48
CA ALA A 267 5.09 13.23 -10.99
C ALA A 267 5.61 12.07 -11.85
N VAL A 268 5.57 12.22 -13.18
CA VAL A 268 6.15 11.25 -14.13
C VAL A 268 7.66 11.11 -13.94
N ALA A 269 8.39 12.22 -13.76
CA ALA A 269 9.83 12.17 -13.53
C ALA A 269 10.20 11.40 -12.24
N ILE A 270 9.42 11.56 -11.17
CA ILE A 270 9.59 10.83 -9.91
C ILE A 270 9.34 9.32 -10.13
N VAL A 271 8.22 8.97 -10.76
CA VAL A 271 7.87 7.57 -11.06
C VAL A 271 8.92 6.92 -11.95
N ALA A 272 9.41 7.62 -12.96
CA ALA A 272 10.45 7.17 -13.86
C ALA A 272 11.76 6.86 -13.13
N ARG A 273 12.17 7.75 -12.21
CA ARG A 273 13.37 7.57 -11.39
C ARG A 273 13.24 6.33 -10.48
N LEU A 274 12.11 6.18 -9.80
CA LEU A 274 11.84 5.04 -8.91
C LEU A 274 11.80 3.71 -9.66
N ASN A 275 11.28 3.70 -10.89
CA ASN A 275 11.24 2.52 -11.75
C ASN A 275 12.53 2.31 -12.59
N LYS A 276 13.50 3.24 -12.50
CA LYS A 276 14.72 3.23 -13.35
C LYS A 276 14.39 3.16 -14.85
N ALA A 277 13.38 3.91 -15.26
CA ALA A 277 12.85 3.91 -16.64
C ALA A 277 12.86 5.32 -17.22
N PRO A 278 12.88 5.47 -18.56
CA PRO A 278 12.72 6.77 -19.21
C PRO A 278 11.35 7.40 -18.88
N PRO A 279 11.25 8.73 -18.64
CA PRO A 279 9.97 9.41 -18.35
C PRO A 279 8.86 9.13 -19.37
N ALA A 280 9.19 9.10 -20.66
CA ALA A 280 8.23 8.80 -21.71
C ALA A 280 7.52 7.44 -21.57
N ARG A 281 8.13 6.48 -20.88
CA ARG A 281 7.48 5.19 -20.55
C ARG A 281 6.54 5.27 -19.37
N MET A 282 6.58 6.34 -18.59
CA MET A 282 5.78 6.55 -17.37
C MET A 282 4.70 7.63 -17.55
N ASP A 283 4.55 8.19 -18.74
CA ASP A 283 3.59 9.25 -19.08
C ASP A 283 2.11 8.90 -18.83
N TRP A 284 1.81 7.65 -18.65
CA TRP A 284 0.49 7.16 -18.27
C TRP A 284 0.19 7.31 -16.76
N ALA A 285 1.21 7.46 -15.91
CA ALA A 285 1.05 7.51 -14.46
C ALA A 285 0.15 8.68 -14.04
N PHE A 286 -0.74 8.43 -13.10
CA PHE A 286 -1.73 9.37 -12.58
C PHE A 286 -2.71 9.95 -13.63
N THR A 287 -2.81 9.31 -14.80
CA THR A 287 -3.83 9.62 -15.83
C THR A 287 -4.97 8.59 -15.80
N SER A 288 -5.93 8.72 -16.72
CA SER A 288 -6.98 7.71 -16.91
C SER A 288 -6.47 6.33 -17.34
N ARG A 289 -5.22 6.22 -17.80
CA ARG A 289 -4.58 4.92 -18.11
C ARG A 289 -4.05 4.22 -16.86
N ASP A 290 -3.90 4.95 -15.75
CA ASP A 290 -3.54 4.40 -14.45
C ASP A 290 -4.78 3.90 -13.71
N GLN A 291 -4.56 3.17 -12.62
CA GLN A 291 -5.61 2.77 -11.70
C GLN A 291 -6.10 3.97 -10.89
N TYR A 292 -7.34 3.93 -10.45
CA TYR A 292 -7.95 5.00 -9.68
C TYR A 292 -7.35 5.11 -8.27
N ARG A 293 -7.16 6.35 -7.82
CA ARG A 293 -6.82 6.71 -6.44
C ARG A 293 -7.83 7.69 -5.90
N ASP A 294 -8.32 7.43 -4.70
CA ASP A 294 -9.19 8.38 -4.03
C ASP A 294 -8.37 9.61 -3.58
N PRO A 295 -8.76 10.85 -3.94
CA PRO A 295 -8.01 12.06 -3.61
C PRO A 295 -7.93 12.34 -2.10
N ASN A 296 -8.77 11.71 -1.29
CA ASN A 296 -8.77 11.81 0.16
C ASN A 296 -8.17 10.56 0.84
N GLY A 297 -7.70 9.59 0.07
CA GLY A 297 -7.20 8.32 0.58
C GLY A 297 -8.29 7.44 1.21
N THR A 298 -9.57 7.65 0.85
CA THR A 298 -10.70 6.93 1.43
C THR A 298 -10.89 5.57 0.75
N PRO A 299 -10.76 4.44 1.46
CA PRO A 299 -10.99 3.11 0.90
C PRO A 299 -12.44 2.88 0.48
N ASN A 300 -12.63 2.18 -0.62
CA ASN A 300 -13.95 1.72 -1.07
C ASN A 300 -14.37 0.45 -0.33
N LEU A 301 -14.90 0.62 0.89
CA LEU A 301 -15.31 -0.52 1.71
C LEU A 301 -16.44 -1.36 1.06
N GLY A 302 -17.29 -0.75 0.24
CA GLY A 302 -18.33 -1.48 -0.50
C GLY A 302 -17.72 -2.44 -1.53
N ALA A 303 -16.75 -1.97 -2.31
CA ALA A 303 -15.99 -2.82 -3.23
C ALA A 303 -15.22 -3.91 -2.47
N LEU A 304 -14.52 -3.56 -1.38
CA LEU A 304 -13.79 -4.52 -0.55
C LEU A 304 -14.71 -5.63 -0.02
N GLN A 305 -15.88 -5.28 0.53
CA GLN A 305 -16.86 -6.27 1.01
C GLN A 305 -17.29 -7.22 -0.09
N ASN A 306 -17.56 -6.70 -1.29
CA ASN A 306 -17.94 -7.51 -2.44
C ASN A 306 -16.78 -8.42 -2.91
N ASN A 307 -15.55 -7.89 -2.93
CA ASN A 307 -14.38 -8.69 -3.32
C ASN A 307 -14.11 -9.85 -2.36
N LEU A 308 -14.25 -9.66 -1.05
CA LEU A 308 -14.10 -10.72 -0.06
C LEU A 308 -15.21 -11.78 -0.19
N LYS A 309 -16.45 -11.35 -0.47
CA LYS A 309 -17.54 -12.28 -0.76
C LYS A 309 -17.25 -13.12 -1.99
N GLN A 310 -16.83 -12.50 -3.09
CA GLN A 310 -16.45 -13.21 -4.32
C GLN A 310 -15.25 -14.15 -4.08
N GLN A 311 -14.26 -13.73 -3.30
CA GLN A 311 -13.12 -14.55 -2.92
C GLN A 311 -13.56 -15.82 -2.16
N LYS A 312 -14.57 -15.71 -1.28
CA LYS A 312 -15.19 -16.86 -0.62
C LYS A 312 -15.95 -17.76 -1.61
N GLU A 313 -16.77 -17.18 -2.48
CA GLU A 313 -17.54 -17.91 -3.50
C GLU A 313 -16.65 -18.77 -4.40
N VAL A 314 -15.45 -18.29 -4.74
CA VAL A 314 -14.47 -19.06 -5.52
C VAL A 314 -13.55 -19.95 -4.65
N GLY A 315 -13.82 -20.06 -3.34
CA GLY A 315 -13.18 -21.04 -2.45
C GLY A 315 -11.84 -20.63 -1.87
N PHE A 316 -11.44 -19.35 -1.95
CA PHE A 316 -10.21 -18.85 -1.36
C PHE A 316 -10.36 -18.34 0.08
N LEU A 317 -11.57 -18.06 0.51
CA LEU A 317 -11.92 -17.82 1.92
C LEU A 317 -12.95 -18.84 2.39
N LYS A 318 -12.92 -19.16 3.68
CA LYS A 318 -13.85 -20.10 4.33
C LYS A 318 -15.06 -19.39 4.89
N ASP A 319 -14.83 -18.27 5.57
CA ASP A 319 -15.84 -17.55 6.34
C ASP A 319 -16.12 -16.17 5.73
N ASP A 320 -17.30 -15.64 6.06
CA ASP A 320 -17.62 -14.26 5.73
C ASP A 320 -16.85 -13.31 6.65
N LEU A 321 -16.37 -12.22 6.08
CA LEU A 321 -15.68 -11.16 6.80
C LEU A 321 -16.51 -9.88 6.68
N ASP A 322 -16.86 -9.27 7.82
CA ASP A 322 -17.46 -7.93 7.85
C ASP A 322 -16.35 -6.88 7.82
N VAL A 323 -16.19 -6.22 6.69
CA VAL A 323 -15.14 -5.22 6.45
C VAL A 323 -15.21 -4.08 7.47
N LYS A 324 -16.39 -3.71 7.95
CA LYS A 324 -16.55 -2.62 8.94
C LYS A 324 -15.83 -2.94 10.25
N LYS A 325 -15.86 -4.21 10.68
CA LYS A 325 -15.14 -4.67 11.87
C LYS A 325 -13.62 -4.51 11.75
N TYR A 326 -13.11 -4.59 10.52
CA TYR A 326 -11.68 -4.57 10.20
C TYR A 326 -11.23 -3.25 9.55
N SER A 327 -11.93 -2.15 9.83
CA SER A 327 -11.61 -0.82 9.30
C SER A 327 -11.61 0.22 10.40
N ASP A 328 -10.66 1.17 10.35
CA ASP A 328 -10.67 2.40 11.15
C ASP A 328 -10.34 3.58 10.23
N LEU A 329 -11.37 4.18 9.67
CA LEU A 329 -11.23 5.29 8.73
C LEU A 329 -11.22 6.66 9.42
N SER A 330 -11.40 6.72 10.74
CA SER A 330 -11.52 8.00 11.45
C SER A 330 -10.29 8.90 11.32
N MET A 331 -9.09 8.31 11.20
CA MET A 331 -7.86 9.05 11.03
C MET A 331 -7.71 9.64 9.62
N ILE A 332 -8.03 8.88 8.58
CA ILE A 332 -7.96 9.38 7.19
C ILE A 332 -9.06 10.42 6.92
N GLU A 333 -10.25 10.24 7.50
CA GLU A 333 -11.33 11.22 7.43
C GLU A 333 -10.96 12.54 8.13
N GLU A 334 -10.32 12.46 9.30
CA GLU A 334 -9.79 13.63 10.00
C GLU A 334 -8.67 14.30 9.20
N ALA A 335 -7.71 13.53 8.67
CA ALA A 335 -6.63 14.03 7.83
C ALA A 335 -7.17 14.78 6.60
N ALA A 336 -8.15 14.22 5.90
CA ALA A 336 -8.78 14.85 4.74
C ALA A 336 -9.52 16.15 5.10
N LYS A 337 -10.18 16.22 6.27
CA LYS A 337 -10.84 17.43 6.78
C LYS A 337 -9.87 18.56 7.11
N ARG A 338 -8.67 18.24 7.62
CA ARG A 338 -7.63 19.25 7.91
C ARG A 338 -7.09 19.92 6.64
N LEU A 339 -7.33 19.31 5.47
CA LEU A 339 -6.90 19.77 4.15
C LEU A 339 -8.04 20.31 3.28
N ALA A 340 -9.25 20.47 3.85
CA ALA A 340 -10.45 20.94 3.16
C ALA A 340 -10.47 22.46 2.91
#